data_0bb2a7167fa362878877749cd2976e5e
#
_entry.id   0bb2a7167fa362878877749cd2976e5e
#
_cell.length_a   1.000
_cell.length_b   1.000
_cell.length_c   1.000
_cell.angle_alpha   90.00
_cell.angle_beta   90.00
_cell.angle_gamma   90.00
#
_symmetry.space_group_name_H-M   'P 1'
#
loop_
_entity.id
_entity.type
_entity.pdbx_description
1 polymer ?
#
loop_
_entity_poly.entity_id
_entity_poly.type
_entity_poly.pdbx_seq_one_letter_code
_entity_poly.pdbx_strand_id
1 'polypeptide(L)'
;METVITGFIKKNMVQNPYQNALLPAPVGGGYSDPDYWIWCGSVVQGEDGAYHMFASRWPKDLGFGANWLFNCEIVRASSKNPEGPYTFQEVVLGRRGRTFFDGMNVHNPYIRKWNQTYYLYYMGTTFGGPIPGPGDEVDSSRFTEVWNRKRCLLYTSPSPR
;
A
#
# COMPACT_ATOMS: atom_id res chain seq x y z
N MET A 1 -17.63 34.85 20.77
CA MET A 1 -16.34 34.24 20.33
C MET A 1 -16.50 33.35 19.13
N GLU A 2 -17.56 32.58 18.96
CA GLU A 2 -17.85 31.70 17.81
C GLU A 2 -17.97 32.45 16.46
N THR A 3 -18.56 33.62 16.43
CA THR A 3 -18.80 34.37 15.17
C THR A 3 -17.49 34.86 14.52
N VAL A 4 -16.45 35.14 15.32
CA VAL A 4 -15.14 35.59 14.80
C VAL A 4 -14.35 34.44 14.19
N ILE A 5 -14.43 33.25 14.80
CA ILE A 5 -13.74 32.04 14.31
C ILE A 5 -14.36 31.58 12.98
N THR A 6 -15.68 31.60 12.87
CA THR A 6 -16.40 31.20 11.63
C THR A 6 -16.11 32.16 10.47
N GLY A 7 -15.98 33.47 10.74
CA GLY A 7 -15.61 34.47 9.73
C GLY A 7 -14.17 34.33 9.25
N PHE A 8 -13.23 34.01 10.17
CA PHE A 8 -11.81 33.81 9.84
C PHE A 8 -11.60 32.54 8.98
N ILE A 9 -12.29 31.45 9.33
CA ILE A 9 -12.26 30.19 8.56
C ILE A 9 -12.80 30.40 7.16
N LYS A 10 -13.94 31.07 6.97
CA LYS A 10 -14.51 31.38 5.65
C LYS A 10 -13.59 32.25 4.77
N LYS A 11 -12.85 33.18 5.36
CA LYS A 11 -12.01 34.14 4.62
C LYS A 11 -10.68 33.54 4.14
N ASN A 12 -10.22 32.46 4.77
CA ASN A 12 -8.95 31.79 4.47
C ASN A 12 -9.09 30.39 3.87
N MET A 13 -10.32 29.94 3.55
CA MET A 13 -10.49 28.71 2.77
C MET A 13 -10.01 28.96 1.35
N VAL A 14 -8.80 28.51 1.05
CA VAL A 14 -8.34 28.37 -0.34
C VAL A 14 -9.35 27.46 -1.03
N GLN A 15 -10.03 27.97 -2.06
CA GLN A 15 -10.91 27.13 -2.89
C GLN A 15 -10.05 25.96 -3.39
N ASN A 16 -10.44 24.74 -3.05
CA ASN A 16 -9.80 23.56 -3.57
C ASN A 16 -10.03 23.50 -5.09
N PRO A 17 -8.99 23.73 -5.93
CA PRO A 17 -9.19 23.74 -7.38
C PRO A 17 -9.66 22.41 -7.94
N TYR A 18 -9.59 21.35 -7.16
CA TYR A 18 -10.01 20.01 -7.54
C TYR A 18 -11.42 19.65 -7.05
N GLN A 19 -12.12 20.52 -6.32
CA GLN A 19 -13.43 20.21 -5.72
C GLN A 19 -14.47 19.75 -6.75
N ASN A 20 -14.43 20.30 -7.98
CA ASN A 20 -15.32 19.92 -9.07
C ASN A 20 -14.70 18.93 -10.06
N ALA A 21 -13.44 18.53 -9.85
CA ALA A 21 -12.72 17.57 -10.67
C ALA A 21 -12.75 16.14 -10.09
N LEU A 22 -13.23 15.99 -8.85
CA LEU A 22 -13.35 14.68 -8.21
C LEU A 22 -14.65 14.02 -8.65
N LEU A 23 -14.51 12.91 -9.35
CA LEU A 23 -15.64 12.04 -9.70
C LEU A 23 -15.92 11.08 -8.54
N PRO A 24 -17.21 10.66 -8.39
CA PRO A 24 -17.54 9.59 -7.44
C PRO A 24 -16.75 8.31 -7.76
N ALA A 25 -16.26 7.64 -6.73
CA ALA A 25 -15.65 6.32 -6.91
C ALA A 25 -16.71 5.32 -7.41
N PRO A 26 -16.45 4.56 -8.48
CA PRO A 26 -17.41 3.60 -8.99
C PRO A 26 -17.65 2.45 -7.99
N VAL A 27 -18.92 2.05 -7.88
CA VAL A 27 -19.28 0.86 -7.10
C VAL A 27 -18.62 -0.37 -7.74
N GLY A 28 -17.91 -1.17 -6.95
CA GLY A 28 -17.16 -2.34 -7.43
C GLY A 28 -15.83 -1.99 -8.13
N GLY A 29 -15.39 -0.73 -8.07
CA GLY A 29 -14.04 -0.34 -8.48
C GLY A 29 -12.95 -0.77 -7.49
N GLY A 30 -11.70 -0.35 -7.76
CA GLY A 30 -10.56 -0.66 -6.92
C GLY A 30 -10.09 -2.12 -7.04
N TYR A 31 -9.35 -2.56 -6.03
CA TYR A 31 -8.87 -3.94 -5.89
C TYR A 31 -9.38 -4.53 -4.58
N SER A 32 -10.05 -5.66 -4.66
CA SER A 32 -10.52 -6.43 -3.51
C SER A 32 -10.18 -7.90 -3.68
N ASP A 33 -9.97 -8.58 -2.56
CA ASP A 33 -9.66 -10.00 -2.50
C ASP A 33 -10.47 -10.65 -1.36
N PRO A 34 -11.15 -11.80 -1.58
CA PRO A 34 -11.96 -12.45 -0.54
C PRO A 34 -11.12 -12.90 0.66
N ASP A 35 -9.87 -13.32 0.44
CA ASP A 35 -9.02 -13.96 1.43
C ASP A 35 -7.97 -13.03 2.03
N TYR A 36 -7.79 -11.82 1.43
CA TYR A 36 -6.75 -10.87 1.84
C TYR A 36 -7.31 -9.48 2.17
N TRP A 37 -6.74 -8.85 3.18
CA TRP A 37 -6.83 -7.40 3.38
C TRP A 37 -5.94 -6.71 2.35
N ILE A 38 -6.49 -5.71 1.68
CA ILE A 38 -5.76 -4.88 0.69
C ILE A 38 -5.57 -3.48 1.25
N TRP A 39 -4.35 -2.95 1.15
CA TRP A 39 -3.98 -1.66 1.70
C TRP A 39 -2.99 -0.91 0.83
N CYS A 40 -3.00 0.44 0.89
CA CYS A 40 -2.02 1.33 0.27
C CYS A 40 -1.77 1.04 -1.22
N GLY A 41 -2.83 1.01 -2.02
CA GLY A 41 -2.71 0.84 -3.48
C GLY A 41 -2.10 2.08 -4.15
N SER A 42 -1.16 1.85 -5.07
CA SER A 42 -0.57 2.86 -5.95
C SER A 42 -0.62 2.39 -7.39
N VAL A 43 -1.09 3.26 -8.31
CA VAL A 43 -1.40 2.89 -9.71
C VAL A 43 -0.46 3.60 -10.67
N VAL A 44 -0.06 2.88 -11.72
CA VAL A 44 0.68 3.43 -12.86
C VAL A 44 0.13 2.81 -14.15
N GLN A 45 0.12 3.58 -15.24
CA GLN A 45 -0.17 3.01 -16.56
C GLN A 45 1.07 2.35 -17.15
N GLY A 46 0.92 1.12 -17.62
CA GLY A 46 1.96 0.34 -18.28
C GLY A 46 2.11 0.67 -19.77
N GLU A 47 3.17 0.14 -20.38
CA GLU A 47 3.40 0.25 -21.83
C GLU A 47 2.37 -0.56 -22.65
N ASP A 48 1.73 -1.54 -22.03
CA ASP A 48 0.64 -2.34 -22.58
C ASP A 48 -0.71 -1.59 -22.59
N GLY A 49 -0.72 -0.35 -22.10
CA GLY A 49 -1.93 0.48 -21.97
C GLY A 49 -2.81 0.12 -20.79
N ALA A 50 -2.52 -0.94 -20.05
CA ALA A 50 -3.24 -1.31 -18.84
C ALA A 50 -2.79 -0.47 -17.64
N TYR A 51 -3.63 -0.45 -16.61
CA TYR A 51 -3.30 0.15 -15.32
C TYR A 51 -2.86 -0.95 -14.37
N HIS A 52 -1.70 -0.75 -13.74
CA HIS A 52 -1.11 -1.67 -12.80
C HIS A 52 -1.14 -1.04 -11.41
N MET A 53 -1.83 -1.71 -10.49
CA MET A 53 -1.88 -1.34 -9.08
C MET A 53 -0.90 -2.21 -8.30
N PHE A 54 -0.02 -1.57 -7.54
CA PHE A 54 0.82 -2.21 -6.54
C PHE A 54 0.19 -1.94 -5.18
N ALA A 55 -0.07 -2.98 -4.40
CA ALA A 55 -0.75 -2.87 -3.12
C ALA A 55 -0.14 -3.79 -2.08
N SER A 56 -0.24 -3.40 -0.83
CA SER A 56 0.03 -4.29 0.30
C SER A 56 -1.13 -5.25 0.49
N ARG A 57 -0.84 -6.51 0.83
CA ARG A 57 -1.85 -7.43 1.31
C ARG A 57 -1.33 -8.36 2.41
N TRP A 58 -2.24 -8.84 3.25
CA TRP A 58 -1.97 -9.91 4.21
C TRP A 58 -3.25 -10.73 4.43
N PRO A 59 -3.14 -12.03 4.84
CA PRO A 59 -4.29 -12.92 5.00
C PRO A 59 -5.31 -12.38 6.01
N LYS A 60 -6.61 -12.53 5.69
CA LYS A 60 -7.72 -12.10 6.56
C LYS A 60 -7.87 -12.90 7.83
N ASP A 61 -7.48 -14.18 7.82
CA ASP A 61 -7.49 -15.06 8.99
C ASP A 61 -6.53 -14.60 10.10
N LEU A 62 -5.54 -13.77 9.76
CA LEU A 62 -4.66 -13.12 10.73
C LEU A 62 -5.30 -11.90 11.41
N GLY A 63 -6.50 -11.51 11.01
CA GLY A 63 -7.13 -10.27 11.47
C GLY A 63 -6.52 -8.99 10.88
N PHE A 64 -7.23 -7.87 11.06
CA PHE A 64 -6.79 -6.58 10.55
C PHE A 64 -5.72 -5.92 11.41
N GLY A 65 -5.58 -6.29 12.68
CA GLY A 65 -4.75 -5.67 13.72
C GLY A 65 -3.24 -5.60 13.40
N ALA A 66 -2.39 -5.90 14.36
CA ALA A 66 -0.92 -5.76 14.27
C ALA A 66 -0.25 -6.68 13.23
N ASN A 67 -0.94 -7.69 12.73
CA ASN A 67 -0.40 -8.71 11.84
C ASN A 67 0.09 -8.19 10.49
N TRP A 68 -0.42 -7.04 10.00
CA TRP A 68 0.10 -6.40 8.80
C TRP A 68 1.60 -6.06 8.89
N LEU A 69 2.11 -5.78 10.10
CA LEU A 69 3.52 -5.45 10.32
C LEU A 69 4.44 -6.69 10.15
N PHE A 70 3.88 -7.89 10.22
CA PHE A 70 4.63 -9.15 10.18
C PHE A 70 4.37 -9.98 8.93
N ASN A 71 3.22 -9.80 8.29
CA ASN A 71 2.71 -10.72 7.28
C ASN A 71 2.38 -10.08 5.92
N CYS A 72 2.69 -8.79 5.75
CA CYS A 72 2.47 -8.12 4.47
C CYS A 72 3.41 -8.60 3.37
N GLU A 73 2.87 -8.63 2.18
CA GLU A 73 3.57 -8.72 0.91
C GLU A 73 3.05 -7.63 -0.05
N ILE A 74 3.82 -7.33 -1.10
CA ILE A 74 3.41 -6.41 -2.17
C ILE A 74 3.02 -7.21 -3.38
N VAL A 75 1.81 -6.96 -3.87
CA VAL A 75 1.24 -7.60 -5.06
C VAL A 75 1.02 -6.60 -6.17
N ARG A 76 0.92 -7.14 -7.40
CA ARG A 76 0.45 -6.41 -8.57
C ARG A 76 -0.91 -6.93 -8.99
N ALA A 77 -1.83 -6.02 -9.25
CA ALA A 77 -3.10 -6.27 -9.89
C ALA A 77 -3.22 -5.37 -11.13
N SER A 78 -4.01 -5.74 -12.12
CA SER A 78 -4.18 -4.96 -13.34
C SER A 78 -5.64 -4.73 -13.70
N SER A 79 -5.90 -3.62 -14.42
CA SER A 79 -7.20 -3.26 -14.96
C SER A 79 -7.04 -2.54 -16.30
N LYS A 80 -8.10 -2.56 -17.12
CA LYS A 80 -8.20 -1.71 -18.31
C LYS A 80 -8.57 -0.26 -17.98
N ASN A 81 -9.13 -0.02 -16.80
CA ASN A 81 -9.58 1.29 -16.35
C ASN A 81 -8.80 1.71 -15.09
N PRO A 82 -8.48 3.02 -14.92
CA PRO A 82 -7.72 3.49 -13.76
C PRO A 82 -8.45 3.28 -12.42
N GLU A 83 -9.78 3.32 -12.43
CA GLU A 83 -10.61 3.08 -11.26
C GLU A 83 -10.87 1.60 -10.96
N GLY A 84 -10.44 0.68 -11.84
CA GLY A 84 -10.67 -0.75 -11.70
C GLY A 84 -11.95 -1.23 -12.39
N PRO A 85 -12.48 -2.42 -12.01
CA PRO A 85 -11.92 -3.33 -11.01
C PRO A 85 -10.56 -3.91 -11.41
N TYR A 86 -9.71 -4.11 -10.42
CA TYR A 86 -8.39 -4.71 -10.62
C TYR A 86 -8.41 -6.20 -10.33
N THR A 87 -7.68 -6.96 -11.14
CA THR A 87 -7.52 -8.41 -10.99
C THR A 87 -6.08 -8.73 -10.59
N PHE A 88 -5.91 -9.58 -9.58
CA PHE A 88 -4.60 -10.07 -9.11
C PHE A 88 -3.79 -10.66 -10.26
N GLN A 89 -2.50 -10.35 -10.30
CA GLN A 89 -1.55 -10.88 -11.26
C GLN A 89 -0.45 -11.69 -10.58
N GLU A 90 0.26 -11.10 -9.64
CA GLU A 90 1.42 -11.73 -9.02
C GLU A 90 1.79 -11.12 -7.67
N VAL A 91 2.57 -11.86 -6.88
CA VAL A 91 3.33 -11.33 -5.75
C VAL A 91 4.63 -10.75 -6.28
N VAL A 92 4.81 -9.44 -6.13
CA VAL A 92 6.01 -8.71 -6.60
C VAL A 92 7.14 -8.81 -5.60
N LEU A 93 6.81 -8.55 -4.33
CA LEU A 93 7.73 -8.65 -3.20
C LEU A 93 7.05 -9.41 -2.07
N GLY A 94 7.51 -10.60 -1.80
CA GLY A 94 7.09 -11.44 -0.69
C GLY A 94 8.21 -11.64 0.33
N ARG A 95 7.95 -12.53 1.29
CA ARG A 95 8.95 -12.90 2.28
C ARG A 95 10.09 -13.68 1.63
N ARG A 96 11.33 -13.19 1.82
CA ARG A 96 12.55 -13.76 1.22
C ARG A 96 13.51 -14.35 2.27
N GLY A 97 13.21 -14.18 3.56
CA GLY A 97 14.02 -14.68 4.66
C GLY A 97 14.90 -13.62 5.33
N ARG A 98 15.44 -13.98 6.49
CA ARG A 98 16.12 -13.06 7.42
C ARG A 98 17.51 -12.60 6.97
N THR A 99 18.04 -13.18 5.91
CA THR A 99 19.32 -12.76 5.32
C THR A 99 19.22 -11.47 4.52
N PHE A 100 18.00 -11.08 4.13
CA PHE A 100 17.72 -9.82 3.44
C PHE A 100 17.26 -8.78 4.45
N PHE A 101 17.68 -7.53 4.25
CA PHE A 101 17.34 -6.41 5.14
C PHE A 101 15.83 -6.04 5.13
N ASP A 102 15.11 -6.46 4.10
CA ASP A 102 13.66 -6.29 3.91
C ASP A 102 12.93 -7.64 3.78
N GLY A 103 13.58 -8.73 4.15
CA GLY A 103 13.18 -10.09 3.77
C GLY A 103 12.03 -10.68 4.56
N MET A 104 11.58 -10.03 5.63
CA MET A 104 10.55 -10.59 6.50
C MET A 104 9.17 -9.97 6.28
N ASN A 105 9.11 -8.69 5.92
CA ASN A 105 7.86 -7.97 5.68
C ASN A 105 8.09 -6.78 4.76
N VAL A 106 7.19 -6.57 3.81
CA VAL A 106 7.21 -5.44 2.87
C VAL A 106 5.80 -4.86 2.73
N HIS A 107 5.68 -3.52 2.69
CA HIS A 107 4.37 -2.86 2.61
C HIS A 107 4.46 -1.42 2.11
N ASN A 108 3.32 -0.76 1.95
CA ASN A 108 3.16 0.64 1.53
C ASN A 108 3.88 0.94 0.20
N PRO A 109 3.54 0.25 -0.88
CA PRO A 109 4.13 0.51 -2.18
C PRO A 109 3.68 1.86 -2.73
N TYR A 110 4.62 2.54 -3.40
CA TYR A 110 4.36 3.70 -4.24
C TYR A 110 5.09 3.52 -5.55
N ILE A 111 4.35 3.42 -6.65
CA ILE A 111 4.90 3.24 -7.99
C ILE A 111 4.88 4.55 -8.78
N ARG A 112 5.98 4.83 -9.49
CA ARG A 112 6.08 5.98 -10.39
C ARG A 112 6.90 5.61 -11.62
N LYS A 113 6.48 6.12 -12.78
CA LYS A 113 7.27 6.08 -14.01
C LYS A 113 8.03 7.38 -14.19
N TRP A 114 9.31 7.29 -14.53
CA TRP A 114 10.18 8.41 -14.87
C TRP A 114 11.19 7.97 -15.94
N ASN A 115 11.30 8.71 -17.03
CA ASN A 115 12.24 8.42 -18.13
C ASN A 115 12.27 6.95 -18.55
N GLN A 116 11.11 6.35 -18.84
CA GLN A 116 10.94 4.94 -19.24
C GLN A 116 11.34 3.90 -18.18
N THR A 117 11.58 4.34 -16.95
CA THR A 117 11.89 3.47 -15.83
C THR A 117 10.79 3.54 -14.79
N TYR A 118 10.40 2.40 -14.25
CA TYR A 118 9.45 2.31 -13.14
C TYR A 118 10.19 2.24 -11.83
N TYR A 119 9.79 3.08 -10.88
CA TYR A 119 10.36 3.20 -9.55
C TYR A 119 9.32 2.78 -8.53
N LEU A 120 9.58 1.67 -7.85
CA LEU A 120 8.74 1.17 -6.77
C LEU A 120 9.40 1.50 -5.43
N TYR A 121 8.83 2.48 -4.73
CA TYR A 121 9.19 2.78 -3.35
C TYR A 121 8.33 1.95 -2.42
N TYR A 122 8.90 1.41 -1.38
CA TYR A 122 8.18 0.61 -0.40
C TYR A 122 8.84 0.66 0.96
N MET A 123 8.15 0.18 1.97
CA MET A 123 8.70 -0.02 3.31
C MET A 123 8.97 -1.50 3.53
N GLY A 124 10.16 -1.81 4.04
CA GLY A 124 10.54 -3.17 4.34
C GLY A 124 11.21 -3.28 5.70
N THR A 125 11.21 -4.48 6.24
CA THR A 125 11.90 -4.79 7.48
C THR A 125 12.31 -6.25 7.55
N THR A 126 13.32 -6.49 8.37
CA THR A 126 13.67 -7.84 8.83
C THR A 126 13.63 -7.89 10.35
N PHE A 127 13.17 -8.99 10.91
CA PHE A 127 13.01 -9.19 12.35
C PHE A 127 13.30 -10.64 12.76
N GLY A 128 13.63 -10.85 14.04
CA GLY A 128 13.80 -12.16 14.65
C GLY A 128 12.49 -12.72 15.24
N GLY A 129 12.58 -13.92 15.82
CA GLY A 129 11.49 -14.56 16.51
C GLY A 129 10.41 -15.16 15.60
N PRO A 130 9.32 -15.69 16.17
CA PRO A 130 8.25 -16.33 15.41
C PRO A 130 7.47 -15.31 14.59
N ILE A 131 6.88 -15.78 13.50
CA ILE A 131 5.94 -15.01 12.69
C ILE A 131 4.56 -15.25 13.27
N PRO A 132 3.78 -14.21 13.63
CA PRO A 132 2.46 -14.39 14.15
C PRO A 132 1.54 -15.11 13.15
N GLY A 133 0.83 -16.12 13.61
CA GLY A 133 -0.20 -16.86 12.89
C GLY A 133 -1.63 -16.46 13.29
N PRO A 134 -2.65 -17.17 12.77
CA PRO A 134 -4.03 -16.95 13.15
C PRO A 134 -4.25 -17.13 14.66
N GLY A 135 -4.89 -16.14 15.28
CA GLY A 135 -5.15 -16.14 16.73
C GLY A 135 -3.98 -15.71 17.63
N ASP A 136 -2.79 -15.51 17.07
CA ASP A 136 -1.66 -15.00 17.84
C ASP A 136 -1.82 -13.51 18.16
N GLU A 137 -1.61 -13.15 19.42
CA GLU A 137 -1.53 -11.75 19.84
C GLU A 137 -0.10 -11.24 19.69
N VAL A 138 0.03 -10.04 19.13
CA VAL A 138 1.29 -9.31 19.04
C VAL A 138 1.35 -8.31 20.18
N ASP A 139 2.23 -8.54 21.15
CA ASP A 139 2.44 -7.59 22.24
C ASP A 139 3.03 -6.26 21.73
N SER A 140 2.79 -5.18 22.51
CA SER A 140 3.18 -3.83 22.13
C SER A 140 4.69 -3.63 22.03
N SER A 141 5.48 -4.34 22.83
CA SER A 141 6.94 -4.23 22.82
C SER A 141 7.51 -4.81 21.53
N ARG A 142 7.03 -5.96 21.11
CA ARG A 142 7.42 -6.59 19.86
C ARG A 142 6.94 -5.80 18.64
N PHE A 143 5.73 -5.27 18.68
CA PHE A 143 5.25 -4.37 17.63
C PHE A 143 6.19 -3.17 17.47
N THR A 144 6.55 -2.52 18.58
CA THR A 144 7.44 -1.35 18.58
C THR A 144 8.84 -1.69 18.08
N GLU A 145 9.40 -2.84 18.48
CA GLU A 145 10.70 -3.30 17.98
C GLU A 145 10.71 -3.41 16.46
N VAL A 146 9.75 -4.13 15.89
CA VAL A 146 9.68 -4.36 14.43
C VAL A 146 9.35 -3.05 13.71
N TRP A 147 8.46 -2.23 14.25
CA TRP A 147 8.15 -0.90 13.72
C TRP A 147 9.40 -0.03 13.57
N ASN A 148 10.25 0.03 14.58
CA ASN A 148 11.47 0.85 14.58
C ASN A 148 12.56 0.35 13.62
N ARG A 149 12.45 -0.89 13.14
CA ARG A 149 13.38 -1.49 12.16
C ARG A 149 13.01 -1.22 10.71
N LYS A 150 11.83 -0.64 10.43
CA LYS A 150 11.38 -0.38 9.06
C LYS A 150 12.30 0.57 8.32
N ARG A 151 12.48 0.30 7.02
CA ARG A 151 13.24 1.15 6.10
C ARG A 151 12.41 1.43 4.85
N CYS A 152 12.57 2.64 4.32
CA CYS A 152 12.05 2.99 3.00
C CYS A 152 13.08 2.54 1.94
N LEU A 153 12.61 1.84 0.93
CA LEU A 153 13.43 1.18 -0.08
C LEU A 153 12.95 1.54 -1.48
N LEU A 154 13.84 1.35 -2.46
CA LEU A 154 13.55 1.62 -3.87
C LEU A 154 13.95 0.41 -4.71
N TYR A 155 13.02 -0.07 -5.51
CA TYR A 155 13.24 -1.03 -6.60
C TYR A 155 12.98 -0.34 -7.94
N THR A 156 13.79 -0.64 -8.96
CA THR A 156 13.64 -0.08 -10.32
C THR A 156 13.51 -1.18 -11.37
N SER A 157 12.67 -0.93 -12.37
CA SER A 157 12.48 -1.84 -13.51
C SER A 157 12.10 -1.03 -14.75
N PRO A 158 12.53 -1.45 -15.96
CA PRO A 158 12.07 -0.88 -17.22
C PRO A 158 10.61 -1.23 -17.53
N SER A 159 10.03 -2.19 -16.83
CA SER A 159 8.63 -2.62 -16.98
C SER A 159 7.99 -2.79 -15.59
N PRO A 160 6.68 -2.56 -15.42
CA PRO A 160 5.97 -2.76 -14.16
C PRO A 160 5.66 -4.25 -13.95
N ARG A 161 6.71 -5.06 -13.84
CA ARG A 161 6.59 -6.51 -13.59
C ARG A 161 6.35 -6.77 -12.13
#